data_8ab36ae396cfe9c678c8c6509c98facd
#
_entry.id   8ab36ae396cfe9c678c8c6509c98facd
#
_cell.length_a   1.000
_cell.length_b   1.000
_cell.length_c   1.000
_cell.angle_alpha   90.00
_cell.angle_beta   90.00
_cell.angle_gamma   90.00
#
_symmetry.space_group_name_H-M   'P 1'
#
loop_
_entity.id
_entity.type
_entity.pdbx_description
1 polymer ?
#
loop_
_entity_poly.entity_id
_entity_poly.type
_entity_poly.pdbx_seq_one_letter_code
_entity_poly.pdbx_strand_id
1 'polypeptide(L)'
;IMRTVAPLGAMAIAMGLHVRCGIEDNLWGKKGERMTSVQQVEQMVRLSRELHREVATGAQARAIYQIGTHYSSADETLAQLGLAPNRAAGVRGMPLRLAA
;
A
#
# COMPACT_ATOMS: atom_id res chain seq x y z
N ILE A 1 -11.25 12.86 11.09
CA ILE A 1 -9.89 12.37 10.70
C ILE A 1 -9.18 12.01 11.99
N MET A 2 -8.66 10.79 12.07
CA MET A 2 -7.96 10.27 13.24
C MET A 2 -6.73 11.14 13.54
N ARG A 3 -6.50 11.45 14.81
CA ARG A 3 -5.34 12.25 15.24
C ARG A 3 -4.00 11.49 15.12
N THR A 4 -4.04 10.19 14.92
CA THR A 4 -2.86 9.36 14.75
C THR A 4 -3.17 8.18 13.83
N VAL A 5 -2.21 7.76 13.02
CA VAL A 5 -2.33 6.61 12.11
C VAL A 5 -1.98 5.27 12.79
N ALA A 6 -1.41 5.31 13.99
CA ALA A 6 -0.93 4.11 14.67
C ALA A 6 -2.00 3.03 14.86
N PRO A 7 -3.24 3.32 15.31
CA PRO A 7 -4.27 2.28 15.44
C PRO A 7 -4.62 1.62 14.11
N LEU A 8 -4.75 2.40 13.04
CA LEU A 8 -5.04 1.87 11.70
C LEU A 8 -3.88 1.01 11.19
N GLY A 9 -2.64 1.49 11.37
CA GLY A 9 -1.44 0.72 11.03
C GLY A 9 -1.34 -0.59 11.80
N ALA A 10 -1.62 -0.57 13.11
CA ALA A 10 -1.63 -1.78 13.93
C ALA A 10 -2.69 -2.80 13.46
N MET A 11 -3.89 -2.33 13.12
CA MET A 11 -4.94 -3.19 12.56
C MET A 11 -4.52 -3.80 11.22
N ALA A 12 -3.95 -3.00 10.32
CA ALA A 12 -3.48 -3.48 9.03
C ALA A 12 -2.37 -4.55 9.20
N ILE A 13 -1.40 -4.33 10.09
CA ILE A 13 -0.34 -5.29 10.40
C ILE A 13 -0.95 -6.59 10.96
N ALA A 14 -1.87 -6.49 11.92
CA ALA A 14 -2.53 -7.65 12.52
C ALA A 14 -3.30 -8.48 11.48
N MET A 15 -3.90 -7.82 10.48
CA MET A 15 -4.59 -8.45 9.36
C MET A 15 -3.66 -9.00 8.27
N GLY A 16 -2.35 -8.83 8.39
CA GLY A 16 -1.39 -9.24 7.36
C GLY A 16 -1.31 -8.34 6.14
N LEU A 17 -1.82 -7.14 6.23
CA LEU A 17 -1.81 -6.15 5.17
C LEU A 17 -0.52 -5.31 5.20
N HIS A 18 -0.29 -4.58 4.11
CA HIS A 18 0.78 -3.59 4.02
C HIS A 18 0.40 -2.29 4.71
N VAL A 19 1.42 -1.55 5.18
CA VAL A 19 1.23 -0.26 5.85
C VAL A 19 2.07 0.81 5.14
N ARG A 20 1.47 1.96 4.95
CA ARG A 20 2.14 3.19 4.58
C ARG A 20 1.98 4.21 5.70
N CYS A 21 3.05 4.92 6.04
CA CYS A 21 3.02 6.01 7.02
C CYS A 21 4.02 7.10 6.62
N GLY A 22 3.76 8.30 7.05
CA GLY A 22 4.61 9.47 6.83
C GLY A 22 3.90 10.75 7.25
N ILE A 23 4.66 11.83 7.42
CA ILE A 23 4.14 13.13 7.87
C ILE A 23 3.24 13.81 6.83
N GLU A 24 3.27 13.38 5.59
CA GLU A 24 2.36 13.80 4.53
C GLU A 24 0.89 13.41 4.80
N ASP A 25 0.69 12.31 5.52
CA ASP A 25 -0.64 11.82 5.87
C ASP A 25 -1.08 12.29 7.26
N ASN A 26 -0.17 12.30 8.22
CA ASN A 26 -0.46 12.67 9.60
C ASN A 26 0.80 13.11 10.36
N LEU A 27 0.71 14.24 11.05
CA LEU A 27 1.82 14.81 11.82
C LEU A 27 1.89 14.32 13.27
N TRP A 28 0.88 13.61 13.76
CA TRP A 28 0.67 13.43 15.19
C TRP A 28 0.99 12.02 15.68
N GLY A 29 1.72 11.95 16.79
CA GLY A 29 1.84 10.78 17.64
C GLY A 29 0.82 10.84 18.78
N LYS A 30 1.28 10.96 20.02
CA LYS A 30 0.42 11.25 21.16
C LYS A 30 -0.22 12.64 21.03
N LYS A 31 -1.25 12.89 21.84
CA LYS A 31 -1.88 14.21 21.90
C LYS A 31 -0.85 15.29 22.24
N GLY A 32 -0.67 16.24 21.33
CA GLY A 32 0.25 17.36 21.48
C GLY A 32 1.70 17.10 21.01
N GLU A 33 2.04 15.88 20.63
CA GLU A 33 3.37 15.53 20.12
C GLU A 33 3.35 15.36 18.59
N ARG A 34 4.21 16.08 17.90
CA ARG A 34 4.47 15.86 16.48
C ARG A 34 5.50 14.74 16.32
N MET A 35 5.31 13.93 15.29
CA MET A 35 6.28 12.90 14.90
C MET A 35 6.93 13.27 13.58
N THR A 36 8.17 12.82 13.39
CA THR A 36 8.82 12.81 12.09
C THR A 36 8.42 11.55 11.31
N SER A 37 8.63 11.53 9.98
CA SER A 37 8.44 10.33 9.18
C SER A 37 9.26 9.15 9.70
N VAL A 38 10.49 9.38 10.12
CA VAL A 38 11.35 8.34 10.70
C VAL A 38 10.71 7.72 11.94
N GLN A 39 10.24 8.53 12.88
CA GLN A 39 9.57 8.04 14.10
C GLN A 39 8.30 7.25 13.80
N GLN A 40 7.54 7.65 12.77
CA GLN A 40 6.36 6.89 12.35
C GLN A 40 6.74 5.53 11.75
N VAL A 41 7.76 5.48 10.90
CA VAL A 41 8.28 4.21 10.33
C VAL A 41 8.79 3.30 11.44
N GLU A 42 9.61 3.82 12.37
CA GLU A 42 10.10 3.06 13.52
C GLU A 42 8.97 2.51 14.39
N GLN A 43 7.90 3.29 14.57
CA GLN A 43 6.71 2.84 15.30
C GLN A 43 6.04 1.65 14.60
N MET A 44 5.85 1.71 13.27
CA MET A 44 5.27 0.59 12.51
C MET A 44 6.18 -0.65 12.54
N VAL A 45 7.48 -0.47 12.47
CA VAL A 45 8.46 -1.57 12.59
C VAL A 45 8.37 -2.24 13.98
N ARG A 46 8.29 -1.47 15.07
CA ARG A 46 8.11 -2.02 16.41
C ARG A 46 6.80 -2.79 16.53
N LEU A 47 5.69 -2.21 16.05
CA LEU A 47 4.38 -2.88 16.06
C LEU A 47 4.39 -4.18 15.26
N SER A 48 5.03 -4.19 14.10
CA SER A 48 5.18 -5.42 13.29
C SER A 48 5.90 -6.51 14.05
N ARG A 49 7.00 -6.20 14.72
CA ARG A 49 7.79 -7.15 15.51
C ARG A 49 7.01 -7.69 16.71
N GLU A 50 6.29 -6.83 17.43
CA GLU A 50 5.43 -7.24 18.55
C GLU A 50 4.31 -8.20 18.12
N LEU A 51 3.84 -8.05 16.89
CA LEU A 51 2.84 -8.93 16.29
C LEU A 51 3.46 -10.12 15.53
N HIS A 52 4.74 -10.40 15.74
CA HIS A 52 5.51 -11.48 15.09
C HIS A 52 5.42 -11.42 13.54
N ARG A 53 5.38 -10.20 12.98
CA ARG A 53 5.39 -9.96 11.53
C ARG A 53 6.76 -9.45 11.12
N GLU A 54 7.37 -10.09 10.14
CA GLU A 54 8.62 -9.61 9.56
C GLU A 54 8.40 -8.39 8.68
N VAL A 55 9.36 -7.47 8.74
CA VAL A 55 9.37 -6.28 7.88
C VAL A 55 10.20 -6.61 6.63
N ALA A 56 9.59 -6.50 5.47
CA ALA A 56 10.26 -6.75 4.21
C ALA A 56 11.45 -5.79 3.99
N THR A 57 12.52 -6.31 3.46
CA THR A 57 13.63 -5.48 2.94
C THR A 57 13.19 -4.72 1.68
N GLY A 58 13.94 -3.69 1.31
CA GLY A 58 13.68 -2.95 0.07
C GLY A 58 13.71 -3.85 -1.18
N ALA A 59 14.57 -4.87 -1.24
CA ALA A 59 14.60 -5.84 -2.32
C ALA A 59 13.34 -6.71 -2.36
N GLN A 60 12.92 -7.23 -1.20
CA GLN A 60 11.68 -8.00 -1.07
C GLN A 60 10.44 -7.15 -1.44
N ALA A 61 10.38 -5.90 -0.97
CA ALA A 61 9.28 -5.01 -1.31
C ALA A 61 9.19 -4.73 -2.81
N ARG A 62 10.34 -4.53 -3.48
CA ARG A 62 10.37 -4.38 -4.95
C ARG A 62 9.86 -5.62 -5.67
N ALA A 63 10.22 -6.79 -5.19
CA ALA A 63 9.74 -8.05 -5.77
C ALA A 63 8.22 -8.23 -5.56
N ILE A 64 7.72 -7.97 -4.34
CA ILE A 64 6.29 -8.07 -4.01
C ILE A 64 5.45 -7.14 -4.89
N TYR A 65 5.88 -5.88 -5.03
CA TYR A 65 5.17 -4.87 -5.83
C TYR A 65 5.54 -4.85 -7.30
N GLN A 66 6.44 -5.74 -7.74
CA GLN A 66 6.96 -5.78 -9.12
C GLN A 66 7.49 -4.42 -9.59
N ILE A 67 8.12 -3.65 -8.69
CA ILE A 67 8.70 -2.34 -9.01
C ILE A 67 9.86 -2.54 -9.99
N GLY A 68 9.80 -1.84 -11.12
CA GLY A 68 10.76 -1.97 -12.21
C GLY A 68 10.30 -2.90 -13.34
N THR A 69 9.12 -3.52 -13.21
CA THR A 69 8.47 -4.23 -14.32
C THR A 69 7.79 -3.20 -15.22
N HIS A 70 8.12 -3.24 -16.50
CA HIS A 70 7.59 -2.33 -17.51
C HIS A 70 6.95 -3.14 -18.64
N TYR A 71 5.81 -2.71 -19.09
CA TYR A 71 5.09 -3.28 -20.22
C TYR A 71 5.04 -2.27 -21.37
N SER A 72 4.95 -2.76 -22.60
CA SER A 72 5.01 -1.94 -23.80
C SER A 72 3.73 -1.13 -24.03
N SER A 73 2.60 -1.56 -23.45
CA SER A 73 1.32 -0.91 -23.59
C SER A 73 0.40 -1.12 -22.38
N ALA A 74 -0.63 -0.30 -22.26
CA ALA A 74 -1.66 -0.48 -21.25
C ALA A 74 -2.42 -1.82 -21.43
N ASP A 75 -2.65 -2.24 -22.65
CA ASP A 75 -3.35 -3.49 -22.93
C ASP A 75 -2.50 -4.71 -22.52
N GLU A 76 -1.20 -4.66 -22.76
CA GLU A 76 -0.27 -5.67 -22.27
C GLU A 76 -0.26 -5.73 -20.73
N THR A 77 -0.23 -4.58 -20.07
CA THR A 77 -0.31 -4.49 -18.61
C THR A 77 -1.57 -5.17 -18.08
N LEU A 78 -2.73 -4.85 -18.67
CA LEU A 78 -4.00 -5.42 -18.27
C LEU A 78 -4.04 -6.95 -18.50
N ALA A 79 -3.54 -7.42 -19.63
CA ALA A 79 -3.46 -8.85 -19.94
C ALA A 79 -2.58 -9.61 -18.95
N GLN A 80 -1.39 -9.07 -18.62
CA GLN A 80 -0.48 -9.68 -17.64
C GLN A 80 -1.04 -9.72 -16.22
N LEU A 81 -1.87 -8.75 -15.85
CA LEU A 81 -2.54 -8.68 -14.56
C LEU A 81 -3.86 -9.48 -14.52
N GLY A 82 -4.27 -10.11 -15.60
CA GLY A 82 -5.56 -10.81 -15.70
C GLY A 82 -6.76 -9.87 -15.60
N LEU A 83 -6.58 -8.62 -15.98
CA LEU A 83 -7.64 -7.59 -15.94
C LEU A 83 -8.33 -7.48 -17.30
N ALA A 84 -9.58 -7.03 -17.28
CA ALA A 84 -10.33 -6.76 -18.50
C ALA A 84 -9.63 -5.65 -19.33
N PRO A 85 -9.66 -5.74 -20.67
CA PRO A 85 -9.07 -4.73 -21.53
C PRO A 85 -9.72 -3.36 -21.32
N ASN A 86 -9.00 -2.30 -21.69
CA ASN A 86 -9.56 -0.96 -21.70
C ASN A 86 -10.76 -0.89 -22.62
N ARG A 87 -11.71 -0.04 -22.26
CA ARG A 87 -12.85 0.25 -23.13
C ARG A 87 -12.41 0.98 -24.39
N ALA A 88 -13.13 0.74 -25.46
CA ALA A 88 -12.99 1.54 -26.66
C ALA A 88 -13.21 3.04 -26.38
N ALA A 89 -12.55 3.90 -27.14
CA ALA A 89 -12.71 5.34 -27.01
C ALA A 89 -14.19 5.74 -27.13
N GLY A 90 -14.66 6.63 -26.25
CA GLY A 90 -16.05 7.11 -26.21
C GLY A 90 -17.03 6.23 -25.43
N VAL A 91 -16.66 5.03 -25.02
CA VAL A 91 -17.52 4.16 -24.20
C VAL A 91 -17.43 4.53 -22.73
N ARG A 92 -18.56 4.80 -22.07
CA ARG A 92 -18.65 5.13 -20.64
C ARG A 92 -19.06 3.91 -19.81
N GLY A 93 -18.76 3.93 -18.52
CA GLY A 93 -19.14 2.90 -17.55
C GLY A 93 -17.95 2.08 -17.05
N MET A 94 -18.15 1.17 -16.10
CA MET A 94 -17.09 0.27 -15.61
C MET A 94 -16.75 -0.79 -16.66
N PRO A 95 -15.46 -1.21 -16.79
CA PRO A 95 -15.14 -2.39 -17.61
C PRO A 95 -15.94 -3.59 -17.13
N LEU A 96 -16.53 -4.33 -18.03
CA LEU A 96 -17.14 -5.61 -17.69
C LEU A 96 -16.02 -6.58 -17.29
N ARG A 97 -16.17 -7.23 -16.14
CA ARG A 97 -15.31 -8.36 -15.81
C ARG A 97 -15.67 -9.48 -16.77
N LEU A 98 -14.69 -10.00 -17.50
CA LEU A 98 -14.87 -11.24 -18.21
C LEU A 98 -15.17 -12.30 -17.14
N ALA A 99 -16.30 -13.01 -17.31
CA ALA A 99 -16.60 -14.16 -16.47
C ALA A 99 -15.46 -15.19 -16.64
N ALA A 100 -14.93 -15.67 -15.51
CA ALA A 100 -13.94 -16.74 -15.49
C ALA A 100 -14.55 -18.04 -15.96
#